data_d3cff9f6a22416702e59f861c41a7345
#
_entry.id   d3cff9f6a22416702e59f861c41a7345
#
_cell.length_a   1.000
_cell.length_b   1.000
_cell.length_c   1.000
_cell.angle_alpha   90.00
_cell.angle_beta   90.00
_cell.angle_gamma   90.00
#
_symmetry.space_group_name_H-M   'P 1'
#
loop_
_entity.id
_entity.type
_entity.pdbx_description
1 polymer ?
#
loop_
_entity_poly.entity_id
_entity_poly.type
_entity_poly.pdbx_seq_one_letter_code
_entity_poly.pdbx_strand_id
1 'polypeptide(L)'
;MYARSTTVHARPSSVDDGIAFIRSEVLPALEAIDGFVGLSLLADRESGHCIATSAWDSEDALRTSAERAAPLRDRAVEVLGGEATVDQWQIGVMHRDHRSAEGACVRATWLRVPREHIARSIEFYKTDVLPALEALDGFCSASYLINPESGRAVSSATFDSREAMAENREQARELRNARTRELGADIVDVGEFDLVLAHLRIPEMV
;
A
#
# COMPACT_ATOMS: atom_id res chain seq x y z
N MET A 1 4.51 8.20 -11.32
CA MET A 1 3.80 6.91 -11.29
C MET A 1 2.56 7.03 -10.43
N TYR A 2 1.57 6.20 -10.70
CA TYR A 2 0.26 6.29 -10.04
C TYR A 2 -0.20 4.92 -9.55
N ALA A 3 -1.12 4.90 -8.58
CA ALA A 3 -1.65 3.66 -8.03
C ALA A 3 -3.17 3.74 -7.86
N ARG A 4 -3.83 2.59 -7.94
CA ARG A 4 -5.22 2.40 -7.55
C ARG A 4 -5.26 1.36 -6.45
N SER A 5 -5.76 1.72 -5.27
CA SER A 5 -6.04 0.77 -4.21
C SER A 5 -7.53 0.42 -4.18
N THR A 6 -7.80 -0.85 -3.96
CA THR A 6 -9.13 -1.37 -3.66
C THR A 6 -9.08 -1.98 -2.27
N THR A 7 -9.79 -1.36 -1.34
CA THR A 7 -9.92 -1.84 0.03
C THR A 7 -11.23 -2.62 0.15
N VAL A 8 -11.18 -3.84 0.66
CA VAL A 8 -12.33 -4.71 0.85
C VAL A 8 -12.38 -5.17 2.29
N HIS A 9 -13.54 -5.06 2.92
CA HIS A 9 -13.85 -5.72 4.18
C HIS A 9 -14.53 -7.06 3.84
N ALA A 10 -13.69 -8.06 3.59
CA ALA A 10 -14.11 -9.41 3.17
C ALA A 10 -14.69 -10.20 4.34
N ARG A 11 -15.40 -11.27 4.02
CA ARG A 11 -15.67 -12.30 5.02
C ARG A 11 -14.37 -13.03 5.34
N PRO A 12 -13.95 -13.14 6.61
CA PRO A 12 -12.69 -13.81 6.97
C PRO A 12 -12.52 -15.20 6.35
N SER A 13 -13.60 -15.99 6.26
CA SER A 13 -13.59 -17.32 5.62
C SER A 13 -13.37 -17.30 4.10
N SER A 14 -13.48 -16.16 3.45
CA SER A 14 -13.31 -16.01 1.98
C SER A 14 -11.98 -15.34 1.59
N VAL A 15 -11.17 -14.95 2.56
CA VAL A 15 -9.91 -14.22 2.29
C VAL A 15 -8.95 -15.06 1.46
N ASP A 16 -8.74 -16.32 1.81
CA ASP A 16 -7.80 -17.18 1.08
C ASP A 16 -8.29 -17.52 -0.34
N ASP A 17 -9.58 -17.70 -0.55
CA ASP A 17 -10.17 -17.87 -1.89
C ASP A 17 -9.99 -16.59 -2.71
N GLY A 18 -10.17 -15.43 -2.10
CA GLY A 18 -9.90 -14.12 -2.73
C GLY A 18 -8.45 -13.93 -3.12
N ILE A 19 -7.52 -14.31 -2.24
CA ILE A 19 -6.07 -14.27 -2.52
C ILE A 19 -5.73 -15.17 -3.71
N ALA A 20 -6.25 -16.41 -3.72
CA ALA A 20 -6.05 -17.35 -4.82
C ALA A 20 -6.60 -16.81 -6.14
N PHE A 21 -7.81 -16.27 -6.14
CA PHE A 21 -8.43 -15.66 -7.32
C PHE A 21 -7.64 -14.46 -7.84
N ILE A 22 -7.20 -13.55 -6.95
CA ILE A 22 -6.40 -12.38 -7.35
C ILE A 22 -5.08 -12.82 -7.98
N ARG A 23 -4.46 -13.86 -7.43
CA ARG A 23 -3.18 -14.38 -7.95
C ARG A 23 -3.32 -15.08 -9.30
N SER A 24 -4.38 -15.90 -9.49
CA SER A 24 -4.54 -16.74 -10.69
C SER A 24 -5.24 -16.04 -11.84
N GLU A 25 -6.14 -15.09 -11.57
CA GLU A 25 -7.00 -14.48 -12.57
C GLU A 25 -6.76 -12.98 -12.73
N VAL A 26 -6.71 -12.24 -11.59
CA VAL A 26 -6.64 -10.77 -11.65
C VAL A 26 -5.25 -10.31 -12.09
N LEU A 27 -4.19 -10.85 -11.48
CA LEU A 27 -2.82 -10.43 -11.81
C LEU A 27 -2.47 -10.67 -13.28
N PRO A 28 -2.67 -11.86 -13.88
CA PRO A 28 -2.38 -12.07 -15.30
C PRO A 28 -3.21 -11.17 -16.22
N ALA A 29 -4.46 -10.91 -15.87
CA ALA A 29 -5.32 -10.02 -16.65
C ALA A 29 -4.88 -8.55 -16.57
N LEU A 30 -4.37 -8.09 -15.43
CA LEU A 30 -3.80 -6.75 -15.29
C LEU A 30 -2.47 -6.62 -16.03
N GLU A 31 -1.63 -7.66 -16.05
CA GLU A 31 -0.37 -7.68 -16.81
C GLU A 31 -0.56 -7.47 -18.32
N ALA A 32 -1.75 -7.81 -18.85
CA ALA A 32 -2.11 -7.60 -20.25
C ALA A 32 -2.64 -6.18 -20.55
N ILE A 33 -2.65 -5.27 -19.58
CA ILE A 33 -3.08 -3.87 -19.76
C ILE A 33 -1.84 -2.98 -19.88
N ASP A 34 -1.81 -2.18 -20.92
CA ASP A 34 -0.70 -1.25 -21.17
C ASP A 34 -0.52 -0.28 -19.99
N GLY A 35 0.73 -0.03 -19.62
CA GLY A 35 1.08 0.84 -18.50
C GLY A 35 0.98 0.19 -17.12
N PHE A 36 0.57 -1.09 -17.01
CA PHE A 36 0.62 -1.81 -15.74
C PHE A 36 2.06 -2.06 -15.29
N VAL A 37 2.34 -1.75 -14.02
CA VAL A 37 3.68 -1.86 -13.43
C VAL A 37 3.74 -2.89 -12.31
N GLY A 38 2.61 -3.12 -11.63
CA GLY A 38 2.61 -4.11 -10.57
C GLY A 38 1.34 -4.16 -9.75
N LEU A 39 1.26 -5.20 -8.92
CA LEU A 39 0.17 -5.45 -7.98
C LEU A 39 0.75 -5.90 -6.64
N SER A 40 0.29 -5.30 -5.55
CA SER A 40 0.46 -5.83 -4.19
C SER A 40 -0.89 -6.17 -3.58
N LEU A 41 -0.90 -7.16 -2.69
CA LEU A 41 -2.08 -7.53 -1.90
C LEU A 41 -1.69 -7.67 -0.44
N LEU A 42 -2.33 -6.89 0.39
CA LEU A 42 -2.26 -6.94 1.84
C LEU A 42 -3.53 -7.62 2.36
N ALA A 43 -3.40 -8.47 3.35
CA ALA A 43 -4.54 -9.13 3.97
C ALA A 43 -4.36 -9.24 5.49
N ASP A 44 -5.42 -8.91 6.21
CA ASP A 44 -5.64 -9.31 7.59
C ASP A 44 -6.74 -10.38 7.60
N ARG A 45 -6.34 -11.63 7.81
CA ARG A 45 -7.25 -12.78 7.81
C ARG A 45 -8.21 -12.80 8.98
N GLU A 46 -7.85 -12.14 10.07
CA GLU A 46 -8.68 -12.11 11.28
C GLU A 46 -9.87 -11.16 11.10
N SER A 47 -9.63 -9.95 10.62
CA SER A 47 -10.67 -8.95 10.39
C SER A 47 -11.33 -9.06 9.00
N GLY A 48 -10.70 -9.75 8.04
CA GLY A 48 -11.11 -9.75 6.64
C GLY A 48 -10.71 -8.49 5.87
N HIS A 49 -9.90 -7.60 6.45
CA HIS A 49 -9.46 -6.38 5.78
C HIS A 49 -8.40 -6.71 4.73
N CYS A 50 -8.72 -6.48 3.46
CA CYS A 50 -7.86 -6.72 2.31
C CYS A 50 -7.64 -5.44 1.51
N ILE A 51 -6.42 -5.22 1.02
CA ILE A 51 -6.07 -4.05 0.20
C ILE A 51 -5.26 -4.52 -1.01
N ALA A 52 -5.87 -4.46 -2.19
CA ALA A 52 -5.18 -4.69 -3.45
C ALA A 52 -4.76 -3.34 -4.05
N THR A 53 -3.47 -3.17 -4.33
CA THR A 53 -2.93 -1.93 -4.91
C THR A 53 -2.25 -2.22 -6.24
N SER A 54 -2.84 -1.76 -7.34
CA SER A 54 -2.25 -1.79 -8.68
C SER A 54 -1.48 -0.51 -8.97
N ALA A 55 -0.29 -0.65 -9.58
CA ALA A 55 0.56 0.47 -9.96
C ALA A 55 0.62 0.64 -11.48
N TRP A 56 0.71 1.88 -11.94
CA TRP A 56 0.63 2.32 -13.32
C TRP A 56 1.74 3.33 -13.62
N ASP A 57 2.31 3.27 -14.81
CA ASP A 57 3.43 4.12 -15.22
C ASP A 57 3.06 5.60 -15.34
N SER A 58 1.79 5.89 -15.65
CA SER A 58 1.27 7.24 -15.88
C SER A 58 -0.15 7.41 -15.34
N GLU A 59 -0.57 8.64 -15.17
CA GLU A 59 -1.95 8.98 -14.81
C GLU A 59 -2.92 8.57 -15.91
N ASP A 60 -2.49 8.71 -17.16
CA ASP A 60 -3.29 8.32 -18.32
C ASP A 60 -3.51 6.80 -18.35
N ALA A 61 -2.47 6.00 -18.11
CA ALA A 61 -2.58 4.54 -17.99
C ALA A 61 -3.51 4.15 -16.81
N LEU A 62 -3.36 4.79 -15.65
CA LEU A 62 -4.30 4.59 -14.53
C LEU A 62 -5.74 4.87 -14.95
N ARG A 63 -5.99 5.98 -15.64
CA ARG A 63 -7.33 6.41 -16.05
C ARG A 63 -7.91 5.47 -17.09
N THR A 64 -7.16 5.17 -18.15
CA THR A 64 -7.62 4.35 -19.27
C THR A 64 -7.78 2.88 -18.91
N SER A 65 -7.03 2.38 -17.90
CA SER A 65 -7.20 1.02 -17.39
C SER A 65 -8.53 0.80 -16.67
N ALA A 66 -9.26 1.86 -16.29
CA ALA A 66 -10.43 1.76 -15.40
C ALA A 66 -11.50 0.81 -15.93
N GLU A 67 -11.83 0.90 -17.22
CA GLU A 67 -12.86 0.06 -17.86
C GLU A 67 -12.48 -1.43 -17.87
N ARG A 68 -11.19 -1.74 -18.10
CA ARG A 68 -10.69 -3.12 -18.13
C ARG A 68 -10.46 -3.70 -16.74
N ALA A 69 -10.05 -2.86 -15.79
CA ALA A 69 -9.79 -3.27 -14.41
C ALA A 69 -11.07 -3.42 -13.56
N ALA A 70 -12.14 -2.67 -13.88
CA ALA A 70 -13.37 -2.70 -13.10
C ALA A 70 -14.02 -4.10 -13.02
N PRO A 71 -14.23 -4.86 -14.11
CA PRO A 71 -14.83 -6.18 -14.04
C PRO A 71 -14.00 -7.18 -13.22
N LEU A 72 -12.65 -7.07 -13.30
CA LEU A 72 -11.74 -7.92 -12.53
C LEU A 72 -11.86 -7.63 -11.02
N ARG A 73 -11.90 -6.35 -10.66
CA ARG A 73 -12.12 -5.91 -9.29
C ARG A 73 -13.47 -6.39 -8.76
N ASP A 74 -14.54 -6.15 -9.52
CA ASP A 74 -15.90 -6.49 -9.10
C ASP A 74 -16.03 -8.00 -8.85
N ARG A 75 -15.41 -8.81 -9.70
CA ARG A 75 -15.34 -10.26 -9.51
C ARG A 75 -14.52 -10.66 -8.28
N ALA A 76 -13.39 -10.00 -8.02
CA ALA A 76 -12.60 -10.24 -6.81
C ALA A 76 -13.40 -9.89 -5.53
N VAL A 77 -14.16 -8.80 -5.56
CA VAL A 77 -15.05 -8.38 -4.45
C VAL A 77 -16.16 -9.42 -4.20
N GLU A 78 -16.76 -9.98 -5.26
CA GLU A 78 -17.74 -11.06 -5.13
C GLU A 78 -17.14 -12.29 -4.43
N VAL A 79 -15.94 -12.72 -4.83
CA VAL A 79 -15.23 -13.86 -4.21
C VAL A 79 -14.91 -13.56 -2.75
N LEU A 80 -14.39 -12.38 -2.44
CA LEU A 80 -14.10 -11.93 -1.07
C LEU A 80 -15.37 -11.76 -0.22
N GLY A 81 -16.51 -11.48 -0.86
CA GLY A 81 -17.82 -11.43 -0.20
C GLY A 81 -18.01 -10.21 0.70
N GLY A 82 -17.50 -9.05 0.28
CA GLY A 82 -17.56 -7.80 1.04
C GLY A 82 -17.94 -6.61 0.16
N GLU A 83 -17.70 -5.42 0.70
CA GLU A 83 -17.85 -4.15 0.00
C GLU A 83 -16.47 -3.55 -0.29
N ALA A 84 -16.34 -2.86 -1.43
CA ALA A 84 -15.09 -2.26 -1.87
C ALA A 84 -15.13 -0.74 -1.84
N THR A 85 -14.03 -0.14 -1.38
CA THR A 85 -13.71 1.26 -1.57
C THR A 85 -12.50 1.38 -2.51
N VAL A 86 -12.58 2.27 -3.49
CA VAL A 86 -11.51 2.48 -4.47
C VAL A 86 -10.95 3.88 -4.34
N ASP A 87 -9.63 3.96 -4.18
CA ASP A 87 -8.89 5.22 -4.12
C ASP A 87 -7.81 5.27 -5.20
N GLN A 88 -7.46 6.49 -5.61
CA GLN A 88 -6.38 6.74 -6.55
C GLN A 88 -5.31 7.60 -5.89
N TRP A 89 -4.06 7.34 -6.26
CA TRP A 89 -2.89 7.90 -5.61
C TRP A 89 -1.81 8.27 -6.64
N GLN A 90 -1.05 9.30 -6.33
CA GLN A 90 0.30 9.47 -6.87
C GLN A 90 1.27 8.71 -5.96
N ILE A 91 2.22 7.99 -6.55
CA ILE A 91 3.32 7.35 -5.79
C ILE A 91 4.38 8.42 -5.57
N GLY A 92 4.51 8.91 -4.34
CA GLY A 92 5.48 9.92 -3.95
C GLY A 92 6.85 9.33 -3.64
N VAL A 93 6.87 8.18 -2.94
CA VAL A 93 8.09 7.43 -2.59
C VAL A 93 7.85 5.95 -2.77
N MET A 94 8.85 5.25 -3.29
CA MET A 94 8.97 3.80 -3.29
C MET A 94 10.43 3.43 -3.07
N HIS A 95 10.70 2.72 -1.98
CA HIS A 95 12.03 2.30 -1.60
C HIS A 95 12.06 0.84 -1.18
N ARG A 96 13.12 0.12 -1.59
CA ARG A 96 13.39 -1.26 -1.21
C ARG A 96 14.83 -1.39 -0.77
N ASP A 97 15.01 -1.75 0.50
CA ASP A 97 16.31 -2.18 0.99
C ASP A 97 16.65 -3.56 0.41
N HIS A 98 15.68 -4.48 0.47
CA HIS A 98 15.78 -5.80 -0.12
C HIS A 98 14.41 -6.35 -0.54
N ARG A 99 14.42 -7.50 -1.22
CA ARG A 99 13.20 -8.15 -1.70
C ARG A 99 12.48 -8.84 -0.54
N SER A 100 11.18 -8.56 -0.39
CA SER A 100 10.32 -9.22 0.61
C SER A 100 10.29 -10.73 0.39
N ALA A 101 10.48 -11.48 1.47
CA ALA A 101 10.33 -12.93 1.51
C ALA A 101 8.87 -13.34 1.83
N GLU A 102 8.60 -14.63 1.80
CA GLU A 102 7.37 -15.19 2.33
C GLU A 102 7.28 -14.93 3.84
N GLY A 103 6.11 -14.50 4.32
CA GLY A 103 5.91 -14.12 5.72
C GLY A 103 6.14 -12.64 6.01
N ALA A 104 6.53 -11.85 5.00
CA ALA A 104 6.65 -10.40 5.15
C ALA A 104 5.32 -9.77 5.57
N CYS A 105 5.41 -8.73 6.40
CA CYS A 105 4.26 -8.01 6.93
C CYS A 105 4.38 -6.52 6.70
N VAL A 106 3.25 -5.84 6.63
CA VAL A 106 3.17 -4.40 6.34
C VAL A 106 2.42 -3.69 7.44
N ARG A 107 2.99 -2.60 7.94
CA ARG A 107 2.28 -1.60 8.72
C ARG A 107 1.93 -0.43 7.82
N ALA A 108 0.64 -0.22 7.60
CA ALA A 108 0.11 0.91 6.85
C ALA A 108 -0.42 1.98 7.80
N THR A 109 -0.12 3.24 7.51
CA THR A 109 -0.60 4.41 8.27
C THR A 109 -1.32 5.35 7.29
N TRP A 110 -2.60 5.56 7.52
CA TRP A 110 -3.39 6.53 6.77
C TRP A 110 -3.28 7.89 7.43
N LEU A 111 -3.03 8.89 6.60
CA LEU A 111 -2.74 10.25 7.04
C LEU A 111 -3.67 11.25 6.34
N ARG A 112 -3.90 12.35 7.02
CA ARG A 112 -4.41 13.59 6.43
C ARG A 112 -3.33 14.66 6.54
N VAL A 113 -2.83 15.07 5.39
CA VAL A 113 -1.78 16.09 5.25
C VAL A 113 -2.43 17.37 4.74
N PRO A 114 -2.15 18.55 5.32
CA PRO A 114 -2.60 19.82 4.75
C PRO A 114 -2.18 19.91 3.27
N ARG A 115 -3.11 20.33 2.41
CA ARG A 115 -2.87 20.32 0.94
C ARG A 115 -1.63 21.11 0.54
N GLU A 116 -1.40 22.23 1.20
CA GLU A 116 -0.22 23.08 1.01
C GLU A 116 1.09 22.40 1.41
N HIS A 117 1.04 21.34 2.23
CA HIS A 117 2.21 20.59 2.67
C HIS A 117 2.47 19.31 1.86
N ILE A 118 1.61 18.93 0.91
CA ILE A 118 1.73 17.67 0.15
C ILE A 118 3.08 17.56 -0.58
N ALA A 119 3.50 18.60 -1.31
CA ALA A 119 4.79 18.57 -2.00
C ALA A 119 5.96 18.46 -1.01
N ARG A 120 5.90 19.20 0.10
CA ARG A 120 6.89 19.14 1.18
C ARG A 120 6.90 17.76 1.85
N SER A 121 5.74 17.11 1.98
CA SER A 121 5.64 15.80 2.64
C SER A 121 6.41 14.70 1.93
N ILE A 122 6.53 14.77 0.60
CA ILE A 122 7.31 13.81 -0.19
C ILE A 122 8.80 13.96 0.14
N GLU A 123 9.33 15.18 0.10
CA GLU A 123 10.74 15.44 0.43
C GLU A 123 11.04 15.10 1.90
N PHE A 124 10.15 15.49 2.82
CA PHE A 124 10.27 15.14 4.23
C PHE A 124 10.25 13.61 4.45
N TYR A 125 9.43 12.89 3.69
CA TYR A 125 9.43 11.42 3.77
C TYR A 125 10.78 10.84 3.35
N LYS A 126 11.39 11.33 2.28
CA LYS A 126 12.69 10.88 1.78
C LYS A 126 13.84 11.19 2.74
N THR A 127 13.85 12.40 3.29
CA THR A 127 15.00 12.90 4.08
C THR A 127 14.94 12.54 5.56
N ASP A 128 13.73 12.36 6.13
CA ASP A 128 13.56 12.24 7.58
C ASP A 128 12.82 10.96 8.01
N VAL A 129 11.81 10.53 7.23
CA VAL A 129 11.03 9.34 7.58
C VAL A 129 11.73 8.07 7.13
N LEU A 130 12.13 8.02 5.86
CA LEU A 130 12.73 6.82 5.26
C LEU A 130 14.01 6.38 5.97
N PRO A 131 15.02 7.24 6.24
CA PRO A 131 16.22 6.82 6.97
C PRO A 131 15.93 6.29 8.38
N ALA A 132 14.88 6.81 9.02
CA ALA A 132 14.48 6.34 10.33
C ALA A 132 13.71 5.00 10.28
N LEU A 133 13.03 4.70 9.18
CA LEU A 133 12.44 3.37 8.95
C LEU A 133 13.51 2.33 8.62
N GLU A 134 14.53 2.68 7.82
CA GLU A 134 15.66 1.81 7.47
C GLU A 134 16.48 1.39 8.70
N ALA A 135 16.46 2.21 9.76
CA ALA A 135 17.14 1.88 11.02
C ALA A 135 16.38 0.87 11.90
N LEU A 136 15.16 0.47 11.51
CA LEU A 136 14.38 -0.55 12.23
C LEU A 136 14.82 -1.95 11.82
N ASP A 137 15.02 -2.83 12.79
CA ASP A 137 15.42 -4.21 12.51
C ASP A 137 14.36 -4.94 11.67
N GLY A 138 14.81 -5.65 10.62
CA GLY A 138 13.95 -6.38 9.70
C GLY A 138 13.12 -5.48 8.77
N PHE A 139 13.47 -4.19 8.64
CA PHE A 139 12.88 -3.33 7.61
C PHE A 139 13.25 -3.84 6.21
N CYS A 140 12.27 -3.89 5.31
CA CYS A 140 12.41 -4.43 3.96
C CYS A 140 12.15 -3.38 2.88
N SER A 141 11.06 -2.62 3.02
CA SER A 141 10.69 -1.59 2.02
C SER A 141 9.72 -0.58 2.60
N ALA A 142 9.62 0.57 1.94
CA ALA A 142 8.63 1.58 2.25
C ALA A 142 7.99 2.17 0.99
N SER A 143 6.74 2.60 1.13
CA SER A 143 6.05 3.40 0.12
C SER A 143 5.29 4.55 0.75
N TYR A 144 5.19 5.65 0.01
CA TYR A 144 4.38 6.81 0.37
C TYR A 144 3.47 7.19 -0.80
N LEU A 145 2.19 6.95 -0.63
CA LEU A 145 1.15 7.25 -1.60
C LEU A 145 0.43 8.53 -1.17
N ILE A 146 0.15 9.42 -2.09
CA ILE A 146 -0.52 10.70 -1.82
C ILE A 146 -1.67 10.94 -2.79
N ASN A 147 -2.68 11.64 -2.31
CA ASN A 147 -3.72 12.22 -3.14
C ASN A 147 -3.71 13.74 -2.90
N PRO A 148 -3.14 14.53 -3.84
CA PRO A 148 -2.97 15.97 -3.68
C PRO A 148 -4.29 16.74 -3.56
N GLU A 149 -5.35 16.25 -4.19
CA GLU A 149 -6.66 16.91 -4.18
C GLU A 149 -7.35 16.82 -2.83
N SER A 150 -7.26 15.66 -2.17
CA SER A 150 -7.94 15.40 -0.90
C SER A 150 -7.05 15.64 0.34
N GLY A 151 -5.73 15.72 0.16
CA GLY A 151 -4.78 15.74 1.27
C GLY A 151 -4.62 14.39 1.98
N ARG A 152 -5.17 13.30 1.41
CA ARG A 152 -4.99 11.96 1.97
C ARG A 152 -3.64 11.37 1.56
N ALA A 153 -3.03 10.63 2.47
CA ALA A 153 -1.80 9.92 2.19
C ALA A 153 -1.77 8.57 2.92
N VAL A 154 -0.96 7.64 2.41
CA VAL A 154 -0.70 6.35 3.04
C VAL A 154 0.80 6.09 3.05
N SER A 155 1.35 5.90 4.25
CA SER A 155 2.71 5.43 4.46
C SER A 155 2.67 3.95 4.79
N SER A 156 3.38 3.12 4.03
CA SER A 156 3.51 1.68 4.29
C SER A 156 4.96 1.33 4.55
N ALA A 157 5.22 0.63 5.65
CA ALA A 157 6.52 0.04 5.96
C ALA A 157 6.38 -1.49 5.99
N THR A 158 7.21 -2.17 5.19
CA THR A 158 7.25 -3.63 5.11
C THR A 158 8.39 -4.15 5.97
N PHE A 159 8.14 -5.22 6.69
CA PHE A 159 9.09 -5.94 7.54
C PHE A 159 9.19 -7.40 7.09
N ASP A 160 10.32 -8.03 7.36
CA ASP A 160 10.62 -9.41 6.96
C ASP A 160 9.67 -10.43 7.58
N SER A 161 9.15 -10.12 8.78
CA SER A 161 8.21 -11.00 9.49
C SER A 161 7.30 -10.22 10.42
N ARG A 162 6.27 -10.90 10.92
CA ARG A 162 5.36 -10.39 11.95
C ARG A 162 6.09 -10.13 13.27
N GLU A 163 7.08 -10.95 13.61
CA GLU A 163 7.91 -10.79 14.80
C GLU A 163 8.74 -9.51 14.71
N ALA A 164 9.47 -9.30 13.60
CA ALA A 164 10.24 -8.08 13.37
C ALA A 164 9.36 -6.83 13.44
N MET A 165 8.18 -6.86 12.80
CA MET A 165 7.21 -5.77 12.87
C MET A 165 6.71 -5.53 14.32
N ALA A 166 6.51 -6.57 15.12
CA ALA A 166 6.03 -6.48 16.49
C ALA A 166 7.11 -5.92 17.44
N GLU A 167 8.36 -6.36 17.29
CA GLU A 167 9.51 -5.88 18.08
C GLU A 167 9.74 -4.38 17.90
N ASN A 168 9.54 -3.88 16.69
CA ASN A 168 9.67 -2.46 16.38
C ASN A 168 8.40 -1.61 16.68
N ARG A 169 7.36 -2.19 17.27
CA ARG A 169 6.04 -1.52 17.40
C ARG A 169 6.12 -0.20 18.14
N GLU A 170 6.81 -0.16 19.27
CA GLU A 170 6.90 1.05 20.08
C GLU A 170 7.75 2.13 19.40
N GLN A 171 8.93 1.75 18.91
CA GLN A 171 9.82 2.67 18.19
C GLN A 171 9.16 3.23 16.93
N ALA A 172 8.47 2.40 16.15
CA ALA A 172 7.71 2.83 14.98
C ALA A 172 6.54 3.74 15.34
N ARG A 173 5.89 3.53 16.49
CA ARG A 173 4.83 4.40 17.02
C ARG A 173 5.36 5.78 17.38
N GLU A 174 6.47 5.83 18.11
CA GLU A 174 7.12 7.08 18.50
C GLU A 174 7.59 7.88 17.28
N LEU A 175 8.27 7.20 16.33
CA LEU A 175 8.70 7.77 15.06
C LEU A 175 7.50 8.37 14.29
N ARG A 176 6.47 7.59 14.08
CA ARG A 176 5.24 8.04 13.38
C ARG A 176 4.64 9.29 14.04
N ASN A 177 4.45 9.25 15.36
CA ASN A 177 3.84 10.37 16.10
C ASN A 177 4.71 11.64 16.04
N ALA A 178 6.04 11.51 16.10
CA ALA A 178 6.95 12.63 16.00
C ALA A 178 6.91 13.24 14.59
N ARG A 179 7.03 12.41 13.55
CA ARG A 179 7.09 12.88 12.15
C ARG A 179 5.75 13.44 11.65
N THR A 180 4.62 12.86 12.05
CA THR A 180 3.31 13.42 11.68
C THR A 180 3.07 14.78 12.34
N ARG A 181 3.48 14.95 13.61
CA ARG A 181 3.41 16.24 14.30
C ARG A 181 4.27 17.31 13.62
N GLU A 182 5.51 16.96 13.23
CA GLU A 182 6.44 17.86 12.55
C GLU A 182 5.92 18.30 11.18
N LEU A 183 5.25 17.42 10.46
CA LEU A 183 4.61 17.71 9.18
C LEU A 183 3.29 18.50 9.34
N GLY A 184 2.70 18.51 10.52
CA GLY A 184 1.35 19.04 10.76
C GLY A 184 0.26 18.14 10.19
N ALA A 185 0.52 16.84 10.08
CA ALA A 185 -0.42 15.85 9.58
C ALA A 185 -1.17 15.14 10.72
N ASP A 186 -2.38 14.67 10.42
CA ASP A 186 -3.17 13.84 11.34
C ASP A 186 -3.06 12.37 10.95
N ILE A 187 -2.91 11.50 11.96
CA ILE A 187 -3.04 10.05 11.78
C ILE A 187 -4.53 9.72 11.77
N VAL A 188 -5.01 9.15 10.66
CA VAL A 188 -6.41 8.75 10.51
C VAL A 188 -6.60 7.32 11.01
N ASP A 189 -5.69 6.41 10.62
CA ASP A 189 -5.76 5.00 10.98
C ASP A 189 -4.38 4.34 10.86
N VAL A 190 -4.22 3.17 11.50
CA VAL A 190 -3.04 2.31 11.40
C VAL A 190 -3.48 0.86 11.34
N GLY A 191 -3.06 0.15 10.30
CA GLY A 191 -3.33 -1.27 10.13
C GLY A 191 -2.05 -2.10 9.98
N GLU A 192 -2.12 -3.35 10.38
CA GLU A 192 -1.05 -4.35 10.22
C GLU A 192 -1.58 -5.52 9.39
N PHE A 193 -0.82 -5.94 8.38
CA PHE A 193 -1.27 -6.89 7.37
C PHE A 193 -0.17 -7.89 7.04
N ASP A 194 -0.54 -9.08 6.57
CA ASP A 194 0.35 -9.94 5.83
C ASP A 194 0.51 -9.43 4.40
N LEU A 195 1.74 -9.43 3.87
CA LEU A 195 2.01 -9.17 2.46
C LEU A 195 1.85 -10.48 1.68
N VAL A 196 0.66 -10.73 1.15
CA VAL A 196 0.34 -12.00 0.50
C VAL A 196 0.66 -12.06 -0.99
N LEU A 197 0.84 -10.88 -1.62
CA LEU A 197 1.31 -10.75 -3.00
C LEU A 197 2.13 -9.47 -3.14
N ALA A 198 3.32 -9.59 -3.75
CA ALA A 198 4.17 -8.47 -4.13
C ALA A 198 4.74 -8.69 -5.53
N HIS A 199 3.95 -8.38 -6.55
CA HIS A 199 4.40 -8.38 -7.94
C HIS A 199 4.60 -6.93 -8.39
N LEU A 200 5.76 -6.36 -8.06
CA LEU A 200 6.05 -4.94 -8.23
C LEU A 200 7.30 -4.76 -9.09
N ARG A 201 7.15 -4.11 -10.25
CA ARG A 201 8.24 -3.68 -11.13
C ARG A 201 8.45 -2.16 -11.07
N ILE A 202 7.98 -1.53 -9.99
CA ILE A 202 8.12 -0.10 -9.75
C ILE A 202 9.60 0.19 -9.51
N PRO A 203 10.22 1.17 -10.20
CA PRO A 203 11.59 1.59 -9.92
C PRO A 203 11.69 2.26 -8.55
N GLU A 204 12.91 2.38 -8.04
CA GLU A 204 13.20 3.20 -6.86
C GLU A 204 12.78 4.66 -7.12
N MET A 205 12.10 5.27 -6.15
CA MET A 205 11.59 6.64 -6.22
C MET A 205 11.93 7.38 -4.91
N VAL A 206 13.23 7.51 -4.65
CA VAL A 206 13.80 8.19 -3.48
C VAL A 206 14.62 9.41 -3.85
#